data_3c151743613d6c39e1f0ff8c8409eee1
#
_entry.id   3c151743613d6c39e1f0ff8c8409eee1
#
_cell.length_a   1.000
_cell.length_b   1.000
_cell.length_c   1.000
_cell.angle_alpha   90.00
_cell.angle_beta   90.00
_cell.angle_gamma   90.00
#
_symmetry.space_group_name_H-M   'P 1'
#
loop_
_entity.id
_entity.type
_entity.pdbx_description
1 polymer ?
#
loop_
_entity_poly.entity_id
_entity_poly.type
_entity_poly.pdbx_seq_one_letter_code
_entity_poly.pdbx_strand_id
1 'polypeptide(L)'
;MLSLAQIPQYITQPFIAPSTGHNAEHPEWVQKDDGHHGTDIGYYQINGKLFTGTPVRAALTGQIAAIIHDRPPYGNMLIVETTFANIPPALIARQKISDGSSLYTLYAHLQNLQKLTIGQPVTCGQQIAETGLTGFTGGPHLHFETRWGLPTQTFTSMAYYRADASAEEMKNYTTWRMSAVFHLFDAMQLLGIRD
;
A
#
# COMPACT_ATOMS: atom_id res chain seq x y z
N MET A 1 6.74 -4.48 18.94
CA MET A 1 5.85 -3.72 18.03
C MET A 1 6.22 -2.25 18.17
N LEU A 2 6.35 -1.51 17.07
CA LEU A 2 6.53 -0.06 17.12
C LEU A 2 5.21 0.62 17.51
N SER A 3 5.29 1.58 18.42
CA SER A 3 4.16 2.50 18.66
C SER A 3 4.12 3.55 17.54
N LEU A 4 2.97 4.19 17.33
CA LEU A 4 2.84 5.28 16.35
C LEU A 4 3.88 6.38 16.59
N ALA A 5 4.18 6.72 17.84
CA ALA A 5 5.18 7.73 18.19
C ALA A 5 6.62 7.33 17.82
N GLN A 6 6.89 6.05 17.62
CA GLN A 6 8.21 5.55 17.23
C GLN A 6 8.39 5.46 15.71
N ILE A 7 7.31 5.33 14.93
CA ILE A 7 7.39 5.16 13.48
C ILE A 7 8.26 6.20 12.79
N PRO A 8 8.18 7.52 13.11
CA PRO A 8 9.00 8.53 12.43
C PRO A 8 10.50 8.27 12.48
N GLN A 9 10.99 7.62 13.55
CA GLN A 9 12.42 7.32 13.74
C GLN A 9 12.89 6.16 12.84
N TYR A 10 11.96 5.40 12.26
CA TYR A 10 12.22 4.21 11.45
C TYR A 10 11.77 4.36 10.00
N ILE A 11 11.39 5.57 9.58
CA ILE A 11 11.15 5.86 8.16
C ILE A 11 12.50 5.88 7.47
N THR A 12 12.72 4.91 6.59
CA THR A 12 13.96 4.75 5.81
C THR A 12 13.85 5.38 4.44
N GLN A 13 12.64 5.40 3.87
CA GLN A 13 12.32 6.14 2.65
C GLN A 13 10.94 6.77 2.81
N PRO A 14 10.85 8.12 2.79
CA PRO A 14 9.57 8.79 2.90
C PRO A 14 8.79 8.71 1.59
N PHE A 15 7.50 9.02 1.67
CA PHE A 15 6.67 9.30 0.51
C PHE A 15 7.28 10.44 -0.33
N ILE A 16 7.36 10.21 -1.65
CA ILE A 16 7.80 11.20 -2.65
C ILE A 16 6.75 11.17 -3.76
N ALA A 17 5.95 12.23 -3.84
CA ALA A 17 4.89 12.31 -4.84
C ALA A 17 5.43 12.08 -6.26
N PRO A 18 4.79 11.22 -7.06
CA PRO A 18 5.16 11.03 -8.45
C PRO A 18 4.94 12.32 -9.25
N SER A 19 5.70 12.50 -10.32
CA SER A 19 5.46 13.60 -11.23
C SER A 19 4.17 13.38 -12.02
N THR A 20 3.48 14.48 -12.35
CA THR A 20 2.33 14.42 -13.25
C THR A 20 2.80 14.13 -14.67
N GLY A 21 2.08 13.29 -15.40
CA GLY A 21 2.43 12.95 -16.77
C GLY A 21 1.20 12.90 -17.66
N HIS A 22 1.20 13.68 -18.75
CA HIS A 22 0.39 13.34 -19.92
C HIS A 22 1.28 12.53 -20.87
N ASN A 23 0.94 11.26 -21.05
CA ASN A 23 1.56 10.45 -22.10
C ASN A 23 0.60 10.43 -23.29
N ALA A 24 1.06 10.82 -24.48
CA ALA A 24 0.24 10.77 -25.69
C ALA A 24 -0.19 9.33 -26.04
N GLU A 25 0.61 8.33 -25.66
CA GLU A 25 0.32 6.91 -25.87
C GLU A 25 -0.61 6.33 -24.79
N HIS A 26 -0.66 6.97 -23.61
CA HIS A 26 -1.42 6.54 -22.44
C HIS A 26 -2.13 7.74 -21.79
N PRO A 27 -3.16 8.28 -22.46
CA PRO A 27 -3.88 9.46 -21.94
C PRO A 27 -4.60 9.20 -20.61
N GLU A 28 -4.84 7.94 -20.27
CA GLU A 28 -5.41 7.50 -19.00
C GLU A 28 -4.42 7.58 -17.84
N TRP A 29 -3.13 7.76 -18.10
CA TRP A 29 -2.14 7.97 -17.05
C TRP A 29 -2.07 9.44 -16.68
N VAL A 30 -2.25 9.73 -15.41
CA VAL A 30 -2.15 11.08 -14.83
C VAL A 30 -0.88 11.28 -14.02
N GLN A 31 -0.18 10.20 -13.74
CA GLN A 31 1.09 10.17 -12.99
C GLN A 31 2.11 9.33 -13.75
N LYS A 32 3.38 9.61 -13.52
CA LYS A 32 4.48 8.75 -13.96
C LYS A 32 4.77 7.69 -12.89
N ASP A 33 5.45 6.63 -13.30
CA ASP A 33 5.94 5.59 -12.38
C ASP A 33 7.28 5.99 -11.74
N ASP A 34 7.37 7.23 -11.31
CA ASP A 34 8.51 7.79 -10.59
C ASP A 34 8.10 8.15 -9.15
N GLY A 35 9.01 8.72 -8.38
CA GLY A 35 8.78 9.02 -6.98
C GLY A 35 8.80 7.77 -6.08
N HIS A 36 8.26 7.93 -4.87
CA HIS A 36 8.07 6.83 -3.92
C HIS A 36 6.62 6.87 -3.41
N HIS A 37 5.79 5.98 -3.95
CA HIS A 37 4.33 6.01 -3.75
C HIS A 37 3.87 5.60 -2.34
N GLY A 38 4.78 5.12 -1.52
CA GLY A 38 4.53 4.75 -0.15
C GLY A 38 5.51 5.38 0.83
N THR A 39 5.50 4.86 2.03
CA THR A 39 6.52 5.13 3.05
C THR A 39 7.13 3.80 3.47
N ASP A 40 8.47 3.71 3.44
CA ASP A 40 9.19 2.54 3.92
C ASP A 40 9.51 2.70 5.40
N ILE A 41 9.13 1.69 6.16
CA ILE A 41 9.26 1.68 7.63
C ILE A 41 10.12 0.49 8.04
N GLY A 42 11.18 0.77 8.76
CA GLY A 42 12.13 -0.22 9.28
C GLY A 42 13.16 -0.63 8.22
N TYR A 43 14.30 -1.12 8.68
CA TYR A 43 15.37 -1.64 7.83
C TYR A 43 16.32 -2.47 8.68
N TYR A 44 16.60 -3.72 8.28
CA TYR A 44 17.45 -4.67 8.98
C TYR A 44 17.12 -4.90 10.46
N GLN A 45 17.37 -3.94 11.36
CA GLN A 45 17.18 -4.10 12.80
C GLN A 45 16.52 -2.89 13.45
N ILE A 46 15.68 -3.18 14.44
CA ILE A 46 15.12 -2.19 15.36
C ILE A 46 15.44 -2.65 16.79
N ASN A 47 16.13 -1.80 17.57
CA ASN A 47 16.54 -2.12 18.94
C ASN A 47 17.28 -3.46 19.04
N GLY A 48 18.19 -3.75 18.12
CA GLY A 48 18.97 -4.98 18.08
C GLY A 48 18.22 -6.24 17.64
N LYS A 49 16.94 -6.12 17.27
CA LYS A 49 16.13 -7.23 16.74
C LYS A 49 15.97 -7.08 15.24
N LEU A 50 16.04 -8.18 14.51
CA LEU A 50 15.73 -8.20 13.08
C LEU A 50 14.33 -7.64 12.84
N PHE A 51 14.19 -6.80 11.84
CA PHE A 51 12.89 -6.27 11.42
C PHE A 51 12.05 -7.32 10.68
N THR A 52 12.70 -8.24 9.98
CA THR A 52 12.05 -9.40 9.34
C THR A 52 11.26 -10.21 10.37
N GLY A 53 10.02 -10.57 10.04
CA GLY A 53 9.13 -11.29 10.94
C GLY A 53 8.40 -10.39 11.95
N THR A 54 8.53 -9.08 11.85
CA THR A 54 7.74 -8.16 12.68
C THR A 54 6.28 -8.20 12.24
N PRO A 55 5.30 -8.36 13.16
CA PRO A 55 3.89 -8.38 12.82
C PRO A 55 3.42 -7.11 12.11
N VAL A 56 2.81 -7.27 10.93
CA VAL A 56 2.11 -6.22 10.18
C VAL A 56 0.63 -6.31 10.49
N ARG A 57 0.03 -5.16 10.83
CA ARG A 57 -1.37 -5.07 11.23
C ARG A 57 -2.15 -4.17 10.31
N ALA A 58 -3.44 -4.50 10.10
CA ALA A 58 -4.37 -3.64 9.36
C ALA A 58 -4.45 -2.26 10.03
N ALA A 59 -4.18 -1.20 9.29
CA ALA A 59 -4.23 0.18 9.80
C ALA A 59 -5.66 0.66 10.07
N LEU A 60 -6.63 0.12 9.31
CA LEU A 60 -8.06 0.41 9.44
C LEU A 60 -8.88 -0.88 9.38
N THR A 61 -10.10 -0.80 9.87
CA THR A 61 -11.12 -1.84 9.65
C THR A 61 -11.60 -1.78 8.20
N GLY A 62 -11.68 -2.95 7.55
CA GLY A 62 -12.06 -3.04 6.14
C GLY A 62 -12.21 -4.49 5.68
N GLN A 63 -11.98 -4.74 4.42
CA GLN A 63 -11.96 -6.05 3.80
C GLN A 63 -10.73 -6.24 2.90
N ILE A 64 -10.31 -7.46 2.69
CA ILE A 64 -9.18 -7.78 1.81
C ILE A 64 -9.58 -7.54 0.35
N ALA A 65 -8.89 -6.62 -0.33
CA ALA A 65 -9.08 -6.29 -1.73
C ALA A 65 -8.08 -7.00 -2.66
N ALA A 66 -6.91 -7.36 -2.15
CA ALA A 66 -5.92 -8.15 -2.89
C ALA A 66 -5.04 -8.98 -1.94
N ILE A 67 -4.63 -10.15 -2.43
CA ILE A 67 -3.59 -11.01 -1.86
C ILE A 67 -2.73 -11.46 -3.03
N ILE A 68 -1.50 -10.96 -3.11
CA ILE A 68 -0.62 -11.22 -4.25
C ILE A 68 0.69 -11.81 -3.74
N HIS A 69 1.14 -12.87 -4.38
CA HIS A 69 2.34 -13.61 -3.98
C HIS A 69 3.44 -13.45 -5.02
N ASP A 70 4.63 -13.07 -4.55
CA ASP A 70 5.89 -13.03 -5.31
C ASP A 70 5.79 -12.34 -6.69
N ARG A 71 5.11 -11.19 -6.73
CA ARG A 71 5.00 -10.38 -7.96
C ARG A 71 5.66 -9.01 -7.81
N PRO A 72 6.74 -8.72 -8.57
CA PRO A 72 7.42 -7.43 -8.48
C PRO A 72 6.57 -6.27 -9.05
N PRO A 73 6.83 -5.05 -8.54
CA PRO A 73 7.91 -4.72 -7.59
C PRO A 73 7.61 -5.08 -6.14
N TYR A 74 6.36 -5.29 -5.76
CA TYR A 74 5.89 -5.39 -4.38
C TYR A 74 6.21 -6.72 -3.68
N GLY A 75 6.47 -7.80 -4.43
CA GLY A 75 6.65 -9.14 -3.87
C GLY A 75 5.35 -9.72 -3.32
N ASN A 76 5.38 -10.21 -2.10
CA ASN A 76 4.16 -10.55 -1.37
C ASN A 76 3.50 -9.28 -0.86
N MET A 77 2.23 -9.08 -1.21
CA MET A 77 1.50 -7.89 -0.79
C MET A 77 0.04 -8.17 -0.47
N LEU A 78 -0.53 -7.30 0.35
CA LEU A 78 -1.95 -7.23 0.69
C LEU A 78 -2.48 -5.83 0.41
N ILE A 79 -3.73 -5.75 -0.06
CA ILE A 79 -4.48 -4.49 -0.09
C ILE A 79 -5.73 -4.69 0.78
N VAL A 80 -5.97 -3.73 1.66
CA VAL A 80 -7.21 -3.64 2.47
C VAL A 80 -8.02 -2.45 1.96
N GLU A 81 -9.29 -2.70 1.64
CA GLU A 81 -10.28 -1.68 1.33
C GLU A 81 -11.05 -1.30 2.58
N THR A 82 -11.13 -0.02 2.87
CA THR A 82 -11.95 0.56 3.94
C THR A 82 -13.06 1.38 3.31
N THR A 83 -14.30 1.04 3.56
CA THR A 83 -15.48 1.78 3.03
C THR A 83 -15.56 3.18 3.62
N PHE A 84 -16.17 4.12 2.91
CA PHE A 84 -16.29 5.53 3.31
C PHE A 84 -16.74 5.71 4.77
N ALA A 85 -17.74 4.94 5.20
CA ALA A 85 -18.28 4.99 6.56
C ALA A 85 -17.27 4.65 7.67
N ASN A 86 -16.20 3.92 7.33
CA ASN A 86 -15.15 3.48 8.27
C ASN A 86 -13.87 4.32 8.16
N ILE A 87 -13.82 5.31 7.25
CA ILE A 87 -12.67 6.22 7.13
C ILE A 87 -12.76 7.27 8.22
N PRO A 88 -11.65 7.58 8.93
CA PRO A 88 -11.66 8.64 9.94
C PRO A 88 -12.12 9.99 9.36
N PRO A 89 -13.09 10.68 9.98
CA PRO A 89 -13.63 11.95 9.43
C PRO A 89 -12.58 13.03 9.19
N ALA A 90 -11.55 13.11 10.04
CA ALA A 90 -10.44 14.05 9.86
C ALA A 90 -9.65 13.76 8.57
N LEU A 91 -9.50 12.48 8.20
CA LEU A 91 -8.83 12.10 6.95
C LEU A 91 -9.70 12.40 5.74
N ILE A 92 -11.03 12.15 5.83
CA ILE A 92 -11.99 12.52 4.78
C ILE A 92 -11.86 14.01 4.46
N ALA A 93 -11.90 14.86 5.50
CA ALA A 93 -11.81 16.31 5.36
C ALA A 93 -10.45 16.73 4.76
N ARG A 94 -9.34 16.17 5.25
CA ARG A 94 -7.98 16.49 4.81
C ARG A 94 -7.75 16.11 3.36
N GLN A 95 -8.10 14.89 2.98
CA GLN A 95 -7.89 14.35 1.63
C GLN A 95 -9.02 14.70 0.66
N LYS A 96 -10.07 15.37 1.12
CA LYS A 96 -11.28 15.70 0.34
C LYS A 96 -11.86 14.44 -0.32
N ILE A 97 -11.90 13.32 0.44
CA ILE A 97 -12.41 12.05 -0.06
C ILE A 97 -13.89 12.21 -0.39
N SER A 98 -14.26 11.89 -1.62
CA SER A 98 -15.64 11.99 -2.09
C SER A 98 -16.52 10.93 -1.44
N ASP A 99 -17.76 11.28 -1.13
CA ASP A 99 -18.77 10.31 -0.70
C ASP A 99 -18.90 9.16 -1.72
N GLY A 100 -19.09 7.96 -1.21
CA GLY A 100 -19.14 6.73 -2.02
C GLY A 100 -17.77 6.20 -2.48
N SER A 101 -16.65 6.87 -2.14
CA SER A 101 -15.30 6.33 -2.35
C SER A 101 -14.90 5.34 -1.25
N SER A 102 -13.88 4.54 -1.53
CA SER A 102 -13.17 3.72 -0.53
C SER A 102 -11.73 4.19 -0.37
N LEU A 103 -11.17 3.92 0.81
CA LEU A 103 -9.74 4.08 1.08
C LEU A 103 -9.05 2.72 1.00
N TYR A 104 -7.90 2.67 0.37
CA TYR A 104 -7.10 1.48 0.19
C TYR A 104 -5.75 1.65 0.88
N THR A 105 -5.35 0.63 1.63
CA THR A 105 -4.02 0.54 2.23
C THR A 105 -3.30 -0.68 1.65
N LEU A 106 -2.11 -0.44 1.06
CA LEU A 106 -1.26 -1.49 0.51
C LEU A 106 -0.08 -1.73 1.45
N TYR A 107 0.21 -2.99 1.69
CA TYR A 107 1.32 -3.50 2.49
C TYR A 107 2.17 -4.41 1.60
N ALA A 108 3.45 -4.12 1.42
CA ALA A 108 4.32 -4.88 0.53
C ALA A 108 5.61 -5.39 1.18
N HIS A 109 6.38 -6.17 0.42
CA HIS A 109 7.60 -6.87 0.82
C HIS A 109 7.40 -7.84 1.99
N LEU A 110 6.19 -8.42 2.07
CA LEU A 110 5.73 -9.23 3.20
C LEU A 110 6.28 -10.67 3.18
N GLN A 111 6.23 -11.30 4.34
CA GLN A 111 6.31 -12.76 4.49
C GLN A 111 5.19 -13.23 5.42
N ASN A 112 4.98 -14.55 5.49
CA ASN A 112 3.99 -15.18 6.39
C ASN A 112 2.64 -14.47 6.38
N LEU A 113 2.06 -14.30 5.15
CA LEU A 113 0.72 -13.79 5.01
C LEU A 113 -0.24 -14.71 5.78
N GLN A 114 -1.14 -14.11 6.57
CA GLN A 114 -2.16 -14.88 7.28
C GLN A 114 -3.09 -15.58 6.27
N LYS A 115 -3.77 -16.63 6.70
CA LYS A 115 -4.77 -17.32 5.87
C LYS A 115 -6.00 -16.42 5.71
N LEU A 116 -5.95 -15.56 4.71
CA LEU A 116 -7.00 -14.60 4.37
C LEU A 116 -7.54 -14.91 2.98
N THR A 117 -8.73 -14.43 2.67
CA THR A 117 -9.35 -14.50 1.34
C THR A 117 -9.82 -13.13 0.89
N ILE A 118 -9.88 -12.88 -0.41
CA ILE A 118 -10.45 -11.64 -0.97
C ILE A 118 -11.89 -11.51 -0.49
N GLY A 119 -12.29 -10.30 -0.07
CA GLY A 119 -13.57 -10.00 0.53
C GLY A 119 -13.68 -10.30 2.03
N GLN A 120 -12.69 -10.99 2.62
CA GLN A 120 -12.70 -11.27 4.05
C GLN A 120 -12.58 -9.99 4.87
N PRO A 121 -13.46 -9.76 5.88
CA PRO A 121 -13.32 -8.63 6.77
C PRO A 121 -12.10 -8.75 7.67
N VAL A 122 -11.46 -7.60 7.91
CA VAL A 122 -10.37 -7.43 8.88
C VAL A 122 -10.65 -6.24 9.79
N THR A 123 -10.22 -6.31 11.04
CA THR A 123 -10.37 -5.22 11.99
C THR A 123 -9.07 -4.44 12.15
N CYS A 124 -9.17 -3.15 12.44
CA CYS A 124 -8.01 -2.32 12.79
C CYS A 124 -7.18 -2.99 13.89
N GLY A 125 -5.87 -3.09 13.70
CA GLY A 125 -4.96 -3.77 14.63
C GLY A 125 -4.87 -5.30 14.46
N GLN A 126 -5.72 -5.93 13.64
CA GLN A 126 -5.59 -7.36 13.33
C GLN A 126 -4.28 -7.63 12.59
N GLN A 127 -3.53 -8.66 13.03
CA GLN A 127 -2.34 -9.09 12.29
C GLN A 127 -2.76 -9.71 10.95
N ILE A 128 -2.15 -9.23 9.86
CA ILE A 128 -2.44 -9.67 8.48
C ILE A 128 -1.24 -10.35 7.82
N ALA A 129 -0.02 -10.02 8.25
CA ALA A 129 1.23 -10.58 7.72
C ALA A 129 2.38 -10.34 8.70
N GLU A 130 3.60 -10.58 8.21
CA GLU A 130 4.86 -10.16 8.81
C GLU A 130 5.72 -9.42 7.79
N THR A 131 6.59 -8.53 8.27
CA THR A 131 7.59 -7.88 7.43
C THR A 131 8.57 -8.89 6.86
N GLY A 132 8.94 -8.73 5.60
CA GLY A 132 9.80 -9.65 4.86
C GLY A 132 10.81 -8.94 3.98
N LEU A 133 11.22 -9.67 2.92
CA LEU A 133 12.24 -9.24 1.95
C LEU A 133 11.86 -9.74 0.55
N THR A 134 10.58 -9.74 0.20
CA THR A 134 10.09 -10.22 -1.11
C THR A 134 9.97 -9.08 -2.10
N GLY A 135 10.04 -9.37 -3.41
CA GLY A 135 9.97 -8.37 -4.46
C GLY A 135 11.26 -7.57 -4.65
N PHE A 136 11.15 -6.34 -5.16
CA PHE A 136 12.29 -5.45 -5.40
C PHE A 136 12.58 -4.62 -4.16
N THR A 137 13.52 -5.06 -3.35
CA THR A 137 13.91 -4.40 -2.11
C THR A 137 15.39 -4.60 -1.82
N GLY A 138 16.03 -3.58 -1.24
CA GLY A 138 17.43 -3.64 -0.79
C GLY A 138 17.60 -4.19 0.63
N GLY A 139 16.52 -4.42 1.37
CA GLY A 139 16.55 -4.92 2.75
C GLY A 139 15.15 -5.05 3.35
N PRO A 140 15.02 -5.75 4.48
CA PRO A 140 13.71 -6.00 5.09
C PRO A 140 13.09 -4.70 5.63
N HIS A 141 11.90 -4.37 5.12
CA HIS A 141 11.10 -3.22 5.54
C HIS A 141 9.62 -3.47 5.24
N LEU A 142 8.76 -2.63 5.75
CA LEU A 142 7.37 -2.51 5.32
C LEU A 142 7.26 -1.34 4.36
N HIS A 143 6.90 -1.60 3.10
CA HIS A 143 6.42 -0.58 2.19
C HIS A 143 4.92 -0.39 2.39
N PHE A 144 4.48 0.82 2.72
CA PHE A 144 3.10 1.14 3.07
C PHE A 144 2.56 2.28 2.22
N GLU A 145 1.52 2.00 1.41
CA GLU A 145 0.84 2.99 0.55
C GLU A 145 -0.59 3.27 1.01
N THR A 146 -1.08 4.47 0.70
CA THR A 146 -2.48 4.86 0.89
C THR A 146 -3.04 5.54 -0.35
N ARG A 147 -4.24 5.12 -0.74
CA ARG A 147 -4.98 5.70 -1.87
C ARG A 147 -6.46 5.74 -1.54
N TRP A 148 -7.19 6.64 -2.17
CA TRP A 148 -8.64 6.57 -2.16
C TRP A 148 -9.16 6.62 -3.60
N GLY A 149 -10.32 6.02 -3.86
CA GLY A 149 -10.88 5.92 -5.21
C GLY A 149 -12.21 5.18 -5.23
N LEU A 150 -12.57 4.66 -6.39
CA LEU A 150 -13.80 3.89 -6.57
C LEU A 150 -13.87 2.69 -5.62
N PRO A 151 -15.04 2.38 -5.05
CA PRO A 151 -15.21 1.25 -4.14
C PRO A 151 -15.12 -0.10 -4.88
N THR A 152 -14.94 -1.17 -4.10
CA THR A 152 -14.97 -2.56 -4.56
C THR A 152 -13.92 -2.93 -5.61
N GLN A 153 -12.80 -2.19 -5.66
CA GLN A 153 -11.70 -2.57 -6.53
C GLN A 153 -10.92 -3.73 -5.91
N THR A 154 -10.77 -4.79 -6.69
CA THR A 154 -10.00 -5.98 -6.31
C THR A 154 -8.97 -6.31 -7.39
N PHE A 155 -7.82 -6.87 -6.96
CA PHE A 155 -6.76 -7.28 -7.86
C PHE A 155 -6.39 -8.73 -7.60
N THR A 156 -6.53 -9.58 -8.62
CA THR A 156 -6.15 -10.99 -8.55
C THR A 156 -4.64 -11.16 -8.62
N SER A 157 -3.95 -10.30 -9.38
CA SER A 157 -2.50 -10.19 -9.48
C SER A 157 -2.11 -8.80 -9.97
N MET A 158 -0.87 -8.41 -9.70
CA MET A 158 -0.30 -7.13 -10.12
C MET A 158 1.21 -7.30 -10.25
N ALA A 159 1.76 -7.06 -11.45
CA ALA A 159 3.20 -7.13 -11.71
C ALA A 159 3.63 -6.15 -12.79
N TYR A 160 4.86 -5.67 -12.68
CA TYR A 160 5.55 -4.88 -13.67
C TYR A 160 7.05 -5.18 -13.60
N TYR A 161 7.83 -4.75 -14.59
CA TYR A 161 9.29 -4.96 -14.65
C TYR A 161 9.73 -6.43 -14.72
N ARG A 162 8.85 -7.33 -15.15
CA ARG A 162 9.17 -8.75 -15.41
C ARG A 162 8.75 -9.14 -16.82
N ALA A 163 9.59 -9.94 -17.46
CA ALA A 163 9.29 -10.44 -18.81
C ALA A 163 8.10 -11.42 -18.84
N ASP A 164 7.76 -12.04 -17.71
CA ASP A 164 6.63 -12.96 -17.54
C ASP A 164 5.36 -12.28 -16.99
N ALA A 165 5.36 -10.96 -16.80
CA ALA A 165 4.16 -10.27 -16.39
C ALA A 165 3.11 -10.31 -17.51
N SER A 166 1.91 -10.76 -17.17
CA SER A 166 0.78 -10.77 -18.11
C SER A 166 0.27 -9.35 -18.39
N ALA A 167 -0.45 -9.17 -19.50
CA ALA A 167 -1.08 -7.90 -19.83
C ALA A 167 -2.07 -7.45 -18.74
N GLU A 168 -2.77 -8.39 -18.09
CA GLU A 168 -3.69 -8.10 -16.97
C GLU A 168 -2.92 -7.59 -15.74
N GLU A 169 -1.82 -8.24 -15.37
CA GLU A 169 -0.98 -7.79 -14.24
C GLU A 169 -0.40 -6.41 -14.47
N MET A 170 0.11 -6.13 -15.69
CA MET A 170 0.61 -4.82 -16.06
C MET A 170 -0.50 -3.76 -16.04
N LYS A 171 -1.70 -4.10 -16.52
CA LYS A 171 -2.88 -3.23 -16.46
C LYS A 171 -3.26 -2.92 -15.01
N ASN A 172 -3.30 -3.93 -14.14
CA ASN A 172 -3.61 -3.75 -12.73
C ASN A 172 -2.57 -2.85 -12.03
N TYR A 173 -1.29 -3.07 -12.31
CA TYR A 173 -0.21 -2.23 -11.81
C TYR A 173 -0.35 -0.77 -12.27
N THR A 174 -0.55 -0.53 -13.57
CA THR A 174 -0.68 0.81 -14.13
C THR A 174 -1.96 1.50 -13.63
N THR A 175 -3.05 0.75 -13.48
CA THR A 175 -4.29 1.26 -12.87
C THR A 175 -4.05 1.71 -11.44
N TRP A 176 -3.36 0.89 -10.65
CA TRP A 176 -3.03 1.23 -9.26
C TRP A 176 -2.12 2.46 -9.18
N ARG A 177 -1.03 2.48 -9.93
CA ARG A 177 0.04 3.47 -9.73
C ARG A 177 -0.13 4.76 -10.53
N MET A 178 -0.66 4.71 -11.73
CA MET A 178 -0.54 5.79 -12.71
C MET A 178 -1.87 6.37 -13.18
N SER A 179 -2.99 5.68 -12.99
CA SER A 179 -4.30 6.13 -13.48
C SER A 179 -4.98 7.13 -12.53
N ALA A 180 -6.01 7.81 -13.05
CA ALA A 180 -6.89 8.67 -12.25
C ALA A 180 -7.89 7.90 -11.37
N VAL A 181 -7.90 6.56 -11.41
CA VAL A 181 -8.82 5.73 -10.60
C VAL A 181 -8.54 5.87 -9.12
N PHE A 182 -7.26 6.05 -8.75
CA PHE A 182 -6.82 6.18 -7.38
C PHE A 182 -6.08 7.50 -7.13
N HIS A 183 -6.44 8.16 -6.04
CA HIS A 183 -5.78 9.36 -5.54
C HIS A 183 -4.78 8.99 -4.45
N LEU A 184 -3.50 9.11 -4.75
CA LEU A 184 -2.39 8.79 -3.88
C LEU A 184 -2.15 9.91 -2.86
N PHE A 185 -1.81 9.55 -1.62
CA PHE A 185 -1.38 10.50 -0.59
C PHE A 185 -0.38 9.86 0.39
N ASP A 186 0.33 10.67 1.16
CA ASP A 186 1.32 10.19 2.15
C ASP A 186 0.65 9.35 3.24
N ALA A 187 1.06 8.09 3.36
CA ALA A 187 0.53 7.15 4.34
C ALA A 187 0.71 7.63 5.80
N MET A 188 1.68 8.50 6.06
CA MET A 188 1.89 9.08 7.40
C MET A 188 0.75 10.01 7.83
N GLN A 189 -0.01 10.56 6.88
CA GLN A 189 -1.22 11.33 7.18
C GLN A 189 -2.37 10.44 7.69
N LEU A 190 -2.48 9.20 7.20
CA LEU A 190 -3.42 8.21 7.76
C LEU A 190 -3.11 7.92 9.23
N LEU A 191 -1.84 7.82 9.57
CA LEU A 191 -1.39 7.51 10.93
C LEU A 191 -1.36 8.74 11.86
N GLY A 192 -1.70 9.93 11.35
CA GLY A 192 -1.62 11.18 12.12
C GLY A 192 -0.20 11.62 12.50
N ILE A 193 0.80 11.18 11.73
CA ILE A 193 2.23 11.44 11.95
C ILE A 193 2.68 12.71 11.21
N ARG A 194 2.00 13.02 10.10
CA ARG A 194 2.21 14.24 9.30
C ARG A 194 0.88 14.91 8.99
N ASP A 195 0.92 16.22 8.88
CA ASP A 195 -0.20 17.05 8.43
C ASP A 195 -0.29 17.12 6.89
#